data_ecee982bb63dbbdee4552922b197ef65
#
_entry.id   ecee982bb63dbbdee4552922b197ef65
#
_cell.length_a   1.000
_cell.length_b   1.000
_cell.length_c   1.000
_cell.angle_alpha   90.00
_cell.angle_beta   90.00
_cell.angle_gamma   90.00
#
_symmetry.space_group_name_H-M   'P 1'
#
loop_
_entity.id
_entity.type
_entity.pdbx_description
1 polymer ?
#
loop_
_entity_poly.entity_id
_entity_poly.type
_entity_poly.pdbx_seq_one_letter_code
_entity_poly.pdbx_strand_id
1 'polypeptide(L)'
;LMVEKLLTEYKVNIMSTRAQIRFATREEGVSFSDHPQKIHAQFYCHYDGYPEGLGVEIAESLTKYGKIYSWEIEGLNDKHDDLEYIYYVWQHPMKETWISIFKVGWTDISGECIFVGKPGNLIDKYKPNTNTDG
;
A
#
# COMPACT_ATOMS: atom_id res chain seq x y z
N LEU A 1 -15.95 12.78 27.78
CA LEU A 1 -14.92 11.94 28.34
C LEU A 1 -14.75 10.66 27.55
N MET A 2 -15.80 9.84 27.46
CA MET A 2 -15.74 8.62 26.67
C MET A 2 -15.54 8.89 25.18
N VAL A 3 -16.20 9.92 24.66
CA VAL A 3 -16.11 10.29 23.25
C VAL A 3 -14.69 10.73 22.92
N GLU A 4 -14.07 11.52 23.79
CA GLU A 4 -12.69 11.98 23.58
C GLU A 4 -11.72 10.81 23.56
N LYS A 5 -11.91 9.84 24.46
CA LYS A 5 -11.06 8.64 24.49
C LYS A 5 -11.22 7.82 23.22
N LEU A 6 -12.45 7.64 22.75
CA LEU A 6 -12.71 6.89 21.52
C LEU A 6 -12.12 7.57 20.32
N LEU A 7 -12.21 8.90 20.23
CA LEU A 7 -11.60 9.66 19.14
C LEU A 7 -10.08 9.55 19.15
N THR A 8 -9.48 9.59 20.36
CA THR A 8 -8.03 9.43 20.49
C THR A 8 -7.59 8.04 20.04
N GLU A 9 -8.31 7.01 20.47
CA GLU A 9 -8.01 5.63 20.05
C GLU A 9 -8.17 5.45 18.54
N TYR A 10 -9.21 6.05 17.95
CA TYR A 10 -9.42 6.01 16.51
C TYR A 10 -8.25 6.64 15.75
N LYS A 11 -7.81 7.82 16.19
CA LYS A 11 -6.67 8.51 15.55
C LYS A 11 -5.39 7.70 15.68
N VAL A 12 -5.14 7.10 16.84
CA VAL A 12 -3.96 6.27 17.05
C VAL A 12 -4.00 5.06 16.11
N ASN A 13 -5.17 4.41 15.99
CA ASN A 13 -5.32 3.26 15.11
C ASN A 13 -5.06 3.60 13.65
N ILE A 14 -5.57 4.74 13.17
CA ILE A 14 -5.31 5.19 11.81
C ILE A 14 -3.83 5.47 11.61
N MET A 15 -3.21 6.20 12.54
CA MET A 15 -1.79 6.57 12.44
C MET A 15 -0.87 5.36 12.52
N SER A 16 -1.32 4.29 13.19
CA SER A 16 -0.54 3.07 13.35
C SER A 16 -0.92 1.98 12.35
N THR A 17 -1.62 2.33 11.27
CA THR A 17 -1.91 1.38 10.21
C THR A 17 -0.63 0.90 9.57
N ARG A 18 -0.43 -0.41 9.58
CA ARG A 18 0.82 -1.02 9.15
C ARG A 18 0.66 -1.69 7.80
N ALA A 19 1.75 -1.66 7.03
CA ALA A 19 1.74 -2.22 5.70
C ALA A 19 3.10 -2.75 5.29
N GLN A 20 3.11 -3.62 4.30
CA GLN A 20 4.31 -4.04 3.59
C GLN A 20 4.26 -3.52 2.17
N ILE A 21 5.43 -3.21 1.63
CA ILE A 21 5.60 -2.81 0.24
C ILE A 21 6.56 -3.81 -0.38
N ARG A 22 6.15 -4.43 -1.48
CA ARG A 22 6.94 -5.46 -2.15
C ARG A 22 7.17 -5.06 -3.60
N PHE A 23 8.42 -5.06 -4.01
CA PHE A 23 8.78 -4.88 -5.42
C PHE A 23 8.87 -6.28 -6.02
N ALA A 24 8.08 -6.53 -7.05
CA ALA A 24 7.84 -7.89 -7.49
C ALA A 24 7.83 -8.01 -9.01
N THR A 25 8.03 -9.22 -9.49
CA THR A 25 7.77 -9.59 -10.88
C THR A 25 6.55 -10.49 -10.90
N ARG A 26 5.58 -10.16 -11.74
CA ARG A 26 4.41 -10.98 -11.95
C ARG A 26 4.71 -12.01 -13.03
N GLU A 27 4.36 -13.26 -12.74
CA GLU A 27 4.53 -14.32 -13.72
C GLU A 27 3.49 -14.21 -14.84
N GLU A 28 3.89 -14.62 -16.04
CA GLU A 28 3.01 -14.63 -17.18
C GLU A 28 1.84 -15.59 -16.94
N GLY A 29 0.65 -15.17 -17.32
CA GLY A 29 -0.55 -15.98 -17.15
C GLY A 29 -1.23 -15.88 -15.81
N VAL A 30 -0.65 -15.14 -14.86
CA VAL A 30 -1.26 -14.92 -13.55
C VAL A 30 -2.17 -13.70 -13.64
N SER A 31 -3.35 -13.78 -13.02
CA SER A 31 -4.29 -12.67 -13.00
C SER A 31 -3.68 -11.44 -12.33
N PHE A 32 -4.01 -10.25 -12.87
CA PHE A 32 -3.52 -8.98 -12.29
C PHE A 32 -4.04 -8.74 -10.88
N SER A 33 -5.12 -9.39 -10.49
CA SER A 33 -5.65 -9.28 -9.12
C SER A 33 -5.09 -10.32 -8.17
N ASP A 34 -4.20 -11.20 -8.62
CA ASP A 34 -3.51 -12.15 -7.76
C ASP A 34 -2.18 -11.58 -7.29
N HIS A 35 -1.67 -12.16 -6.19
CA HIS A 35 -0.36 -11.76 -5.67
C HIS A 35 0.74 -12.16 -6.64
N PRO A 36 1.68 -11.22 -6.94
CA PRO A 36 2.90 -11.60 -7.65
C PRO A 36 3.69 -12.62 -6.84
N GLN A 37 4.31 -13.58 -7.52
CA GLN A 37 5.01 -14.67 -6.84
C GLN A 37 6.47 -14.40 -6.56
N LYS A 38 7.11 -13.56 -7.36
CA LYS A 38 8.54 -13.33 -7.24
C LYS A 38 8.80 -11.95 -6.64
N ILE A 39 9.24 -11.95 -5.39
CA ILE A 39 9.50 -10.72 -4.64
C ILE A 39 10.99 -10.43 -4.67
N HIS A 40 11.36 -9.20 -5.02
CA HIS A 40 12.75 -8.78 -5.12
C HIS A 40 13.20 -7.95 -3.93
N ALA A 41 12.30 -7.15 -3.37
CA ALA A 41 12.61 -6.29 -2.22
C ALA A 41 11.34 -6.10 -1.42
N GLN A 42 11.52 -5.93 -0.11
CA GLN A 42 10.39 -5.77 0.80
C GLN A 42 10.71 -4.69 1.83
N PHE A 43 9.72 -3.87 2.09
CA PHE A 43 9.79 -2.77 3.05
C PHE A 43 8.62 -2.86 4.00
N TYR A 44 8.82 -2.38 5.22
CA TYR A 44 7.79 -2.32 6.23
C TYR A 44 7.50 -0.86 6.57
N CYS A 45 6.22 -0.53 6.70
CA CYS A 45 5.76 0.80 7.05
C CYS A 45 4.92 0.71 8.33
N HIS A 46 5.36 1.42 9.38
CA HIS A 46 4.72 1.39 10.69
C HIS A 46 3.48 2.29 10.76
N TYR A 47 3.43 3.35 9.96
CA TYR A 47 2.42 4.39 10.10
C TYR A 47 1.81 4.74 8.76
N ASP A 48 0.52 5.10 8.81
CA ASP A 48 -0.20 5.63 7.64
C ASP A 48 -0.18 4.70 6.43
N GLY A 49 -0.24 3.38 6.68
CA GLY A 49 -0.17 2.37 5.62
C GLY A 49 -1.40 2.26 4.74
N TYR A 50 -2.45 3.01 5.03
CA TYR A 50 -3.68 2.98 4.25
C TYR A 50 -3.48 3.63 2.87
N PRO A 51 -4.34 3.31 1.88
CA PRO A 51 -4.14 3.78 0.50
C PRO A 51 -4.05 5.28 0.32
N GLU A 52 -4.82 6.07 1.08
CA GLU A 52 -4.79 7.52 1.01
C GLU A 52 -3.48 8.13 1.52
N GLY A 53 -2.76 7.39 2.34
CA GLY A 53 -1.43 7.79 2.82
C GLY A 53 -0.34 7.11 2.03
N LEU A 54 0.03 5.90 2.46
CA LEU A 54 1.14 5.16 1.86
C LEU A 54 0.94 4.88 0.37
N GLY A 55 -0.28 4.52 -0.03
CA GLY A 55 -0.54 4.24 -1.44
C GLY A 55 -0.21 5.43 -2.32
N VAL A 56 -0.69 6.62 -1.93
CA VAL A 56 -0.40 7.85 -2.66
C VAL A 56 1.09 8.17 -2.62
N GLU A 57 1.75 7.97 -1.48
CA GLU A 57 3.20 8.18 -1.36
C GLU A 57 3.98 7.30 -2.33
N ILE A 58 3.64 6.01 -2.40
CA ILE A 58 4.28 5.09 -3.34
C ILE A 58 4.08 5.59 -4.78
N ALA A 59 2.85 5.91 -5.12
CA ALA A 59 2.51 6.34 -6.48
C ALA A 59 3.24 7.62 -6.86
N GLU A 60 3.31 8.58 -5.95
CA GLU A 60 4.03 9.83 -6.20
C GLU A 60 5.54 9.61 -6.30
N SER A 61 6.08 8.69 -5.51
CA SER A 61 7.50 8.33 -5.59
C SER A 61 7.88 7.74 -6.93
N LEU A 62 6.94 7.05 -7.58
CA LEU A 62 7.17 6.42 -8.88
C LEU A 62 6.98 7.39 -10.05
N THR A 63 6.24 8.47 -9.86
CA THR A 63 5.94 9.43 -10.92
C THR A 63 6.76 10.71 -10.83
N LYS A 64 7.29 11.02 -9.67
CA LYS A 64 8.07 12.23 -9.41
C LYS A 64 9.28 11.84 -8.55
N TYR A 65 10.16 12.79 -8.32
CA TYR A 65 11.25 12.60 -7.37
C TYR A 65 10.68 12.65 -5.95
N GLY A 66 9.96 11.58 -5.59
CA GLY A 66 9.36 11.46 -4.29
C GLY A 66 10.37 11.10 -3.22
N LYS A 67 10.02 11.36 -1.97
CA LYS A 67 10.81 10.94 -0.83
C LYS A 67 10.20 9.69 -0.24
N ILE A 68 11.04 8.74 0.13
CA ILE A 68 10.65 7.58 0.90
C ILE A 68 10.90 7.96 2.36
N TYR A 69 9.83 8.14 3.12
CA TYR A 69 9.95 8.72 4.45
C TYR A 69 10.13 7.69 5.55
N SER A 70 9.24 6.73 5.64
CA SER A 70 9.15 5.85 6.79
C SER A 70 9.23 4.38 6.44
N TRP A 71 9.77 4.07 5.27
CA TRP A 71 9.89 2.69 4.84
C TRP A 71 11.17 2.09 5.37
N GLU A 72 11.08 0.93 6.00
CA GLU A 72 12.23 0.21 6.50
C GLU A 72 12.48 -1.01 5.63
N ILE A 73 13.71 -1.13 5.12
CA ILE A 73 14.05 -2.33 4.36
C ILE A 73 14.09 -3.52 5.30
N GLU A 74 13.56 -4.65 4.85
CA GLU A 74 13.54 -5.86 5.65
C GLU A 74 13.80 -7.09 4.78
N GLY A 75 13.95 -8.25 5.42
CA GLY A 75 14.18 -9.50 4.70
C GLY A 75 12.90 -9.99 4.03
N LEU A 76 13.07 -10.74 2.94
CA LEU A 76 11.92 -11.24 2.16
C LEU A 76 11.04 -12.21 2.95
N ASN A 77 11.57 -12.80 4.00
CA ASN A 77 10.82 -13.73 4.83
C ASN A 77 10.31 -13.12 6.12
N ASP A 78 10.51 -11.83 6.30
CA ASP A 78 10.01 -11.14 7.50
C ASP A 78 8.49 -11.09 7.46
N LYS A 79 7.88 -11.43 8.58
CA LYS A 79 6.44 -11.50 8.73
C LYS A 79 5.97 -10.61 9.85
N HIS A 80 4.80 -10.03 9.66
CA HIS A 80 4.18 -9.18 10.66
C HIS A 80 2.73 -9.62 10.84
N ASP A 81 2.32 -9.82 12.09
CA ASP A 81 0.96 -10.27 12.39
C ASP A 81 -0.07 -9.16 12.31
N ASP A 82 0.39 -7.92 12.26
CA ASP A 82 -0.47 -6.75 12.35
C ASP A 82 -0.58 -5.98 11.03
N LEU A 83 -0.27 -6.60 9.91
CA LEU A 83 -0.41 -5.93 8.62
C LEU A 83 -1.88 -5.69 8.29
N GLU A 84 -2.17 -4.51 7.80
CA GLU A 84 -3.50 -4.17 7.29
C GLU A 84 -3.50 -4.03 5.79
N TYR A 85 -2.36 -3.72 5.19
CA TYR A 85 -2.22 -3.59 3.75
C TYR A 85 -0.91 -4.18 3.27
N ILE A 86 -0.94 -4.73 2.04
CA ILE A 86 0.26 -5.15 1.33
C ILE A 86 0.22 -4.48 -0.04
N TYR A 87 1.31 -3.81 -0.39
CA TYR A 87 1.47 -3.12 -1.66
C TYR A 87 2.49 -3.86 -2.50
N TYR A 88 2.17 -4.07 -3.77
CA TYR A 88 3.12 -4.60 -4.75
C TYR A 88 3.38 -3.55 -5.82
N VAL A 89 4.64 -3.34 -6.12
CA VAL A 89 5.07 -2.53 -7.26
C VAL A 89 5.66 -3.50 -8.27
N TRP A 90 5.11 -3.52 -9.48
CA TRP A 90 5.51 -4.50 -10.48
C TRP A 90 5.38 -3.91 -11.89
N GLN A 91 6.01 -4.57 -12.86
CA GLN A 91 6.01 -4.10 -14.24
C GLN A 91 4.97 -4.84 -15.05
N HIS A 92 4.03 -4.08 -15.62
CA HIS A 92 3.04 -4.59 -16.55
C HIS A 92 3.73 -5.03 -17.85
N PRO A 93 3.19 -6.05 -18.58
CA PRO A 93 3.77 -6.46 -19.87
C PRO A 93 3.98 -5.35 -20.87
N MET A 94 3.21 -4.27 -20.81
CA MET A 94 3.41 -3.08 -21.63
C MET A 94 4.56 -2.20 -21.15
N LYS A 95 5.37 -2.71 -20.21
CA LYS A 95 6.54 -2.03 -19.62
C LYS A 95 6.20 -0.79 -18.81
N GLU A 96 4.97 -0.73 -18.30
CA GLU A 96 4.54 0.31 -17.39
C GLU A 96 4.64 -0.20 -15.96
N THR A 97 4.94 0.69 -15.02
CA THR A 97 4.92 0.34 -13.61
C THR A 97 3.50 0.39 -13.09
N TRP A 98 3.05 -0.69 -12.46
CA TRP A 98 1.72 -0.81 -11.87
C TRP A 98 1.84 -1.07 -10.38
N ILE A 99 0.77 -0.76 -9.65
CA ILE A 99 0.68 -0.99 -8.21
C ILE A 99 -0.55 -1.84 -7.95
N SER A 100 -0.39 -2.84 -7.09
CA SER A 100 -1.50 -3.61 -6.55
C SER A 100 -1.60 -3.36 -5.05
N ILE A 101 -2.81 -3.19 -4.54
CA ILE A 101 -3.06 -3.00 -3.11
C ILE A 101 -3.95 -4.14 -2.62
N PHE A 102 -3.50 -4.81 -1.58
CA PHE A 102 -4.29 -5.85 -0.92
C PHE A 102 -4.62 -5.39 0.50
N LYS A 103 -5.88 -5.50 0.86
CA LYS A 103 -6.32 -5.24 2.23
C LYS A 103 -6.35 -6.56 2.98
N VAL A 104 -5.56 -6.66 4.04
CA VAL A 104 -5.40 -7.88 4.83
C VAL A 104 -6.41 -7.85 5.97
N GLY A 105 -7.11 -8.96 6.18
CA GLY A 105 -8.08 -9.10 7.26
C GLY A 105 -7.70 -10.20 8.22
N TRP A 106 -8.38 -10.23 9.36
CA TRP A 106 -8.14 -11.25 10.39
C TRP A 106 -8.45 -12.66 9.89
N THR A 107 -9.48 -12.80 9.07
CA THR A 107 -9.91 -14.09 8.54
C THR A 107 -9.32 -14.39 7.18
N ASP A 108 -8.70 -13.41 6.55
CA ASP A 108 -8.06 -13.55 5.24
C ASP A 108 -6.69 -12.88 5.29
N ILE A 109 -5.69 -13.64 5.72
CA ILE A 109 -4.33 -13.15 5.88
C ILE A 109 -3.64 -12.90 4.54
N SER A 110 -4.14 -13.49 3.45
CA SER A 110 -3.61 -13.23 2.11
C SER A 110 -4.13 -11.89 1.57
N GLY A 111 -5.31 -11.48 2.01
CA GLY A 111 -5.85 -10.19 1.67
C GLY A 111 -6.69 -10.17 0.41
N GLU A 112 -7.52 -9.15 0.31
CA GLU A 112 -8.36 -8.90 -0.85
C GLU A 112 -7.74 -7.80 -1.70
N CYS A 113 -7.63 -8.02 -3.00
CA CYS A 113 -7.12 -7.01 -3.92
C CYS A 113 -8.15 -5.90 -4.08
N ILE A 114 -7.79 -4.69 -3.64
CA ILE A 114 -8.69 -3.53 -3.68
C ILE A 114 -8.31 -2.54 -4.76
N PHE A 115 -7.13 -2.65 -5.32
CA PHE A 115 -6.69 -1.78 -6.40
C PHE A 115 -5.62 -2.47 -7.24
N VAL A 116 -5.72 -2.31 -8.55
CA VAL A 116 -4.68 -2.67 -9.51
C VAL A 116 -4.65 -1.59 -10.58
N GLY A 117 -3.50 -1.00 -10.85
CA GLY A 117 -3.42 -0.02 -11.91
C GLY A 117 -2.13 0.78 -11.87
N LYS A 118 -2.12 1.84 -12.66
CA LYS A 118 -0.99 2.75 -12.77
C LYS A 118 -0.94 3.71 -11.58
N PRO A 119 0.26 4.27 -11.28
CA PRO A 119 0.39 5.24 -10.20
C PRO A 119 -0.59 6.42 -10.33
N GLY A 120 -0.78 6.95 -11.53
CA GLY A 120 -1.71 8.05 -11.74
C GLY A 120 -3.14 7.70 -11.38
N ASN A 121 -3.57 6.49 -11.70
CA ASN A 121 -4.92 6.03 -11.36
C ASN A 121 -5.08 5.87 -9.85
N LEU A 122 -4.04 5.43 -9.16
CA LEU A 122 -4.06 5.33 -7.70
C LEU A 122 -4.19 6.71 -7.06
N ILE A 123 -3.43 7.67 -7.55
CA ILE A 123 -3.49 9.04 -7.05
C ILE A 123 -4.89 9.60 -7.24
N ASP A 124 -5.47 9.41 -8.42
CA ASP A 124 -6.83 9.89 -8.71
C ASP A 124 -7.86 9.28 -7.77
N LYS A 125 -7.70 8.01 -7.43
CA LYS A 125 -8.67 7.32 -6.59
C LYS A 125 -8.53 7.67 -5.11
N TYR A 126 -7.31 7.82 -4.61
CA TYR A 126 -7.07 7.87 -3.18
C TYR A 126 -6.56 9.20 -2.65
N LYS A 127 -5.95 10.03 -3.48
CA LYS A 127 -5.44 11.30 -2.98
C LYS A 127 -6.60 12.21 -2.61
N PRO A 128 -6.59 12.78 -1.41
CA PRO A 128 -7.66 13.69 -1.02
C PRO A 128 -7.73 14.87 -1.96
N ASN A 129 -8.96 15.26 -2.34
CA ASN A 129 -9.18 16.42 -3.18
C ASN A 129 -9.03 17.69 -2.32
N THR A 130 -8.01 18.48 -2.58
CA THR A 130 -7.74 19.71 -1.83
C THR A 130 -8.34 20.95 -2.50
N ASN A 131 -9.02 20.77 -3.62
CA ASN A 131 -9.61 21.89 -4.37
C ASN A 131 -11.12 22.00 -4.18
N THR A 132 -11.60 21.55 -3.04
CA THR A 132 -13.03 21.50 -2.78
C THR A 132 -13.62 22.81 -2.35
N ASP A 133 -12.81 23.73 -1.95
CA ASP A 133 -13.23 25.05 -1.52
C ASP A 133 -13.48 25.98 -2.69
N GLY A 134 -13.36 25.42 -3.79
CA GLY A 134 -13.55 26.17 -5.02
C GLY A 134 -14.77 26.99 -4.90
#